data_f4730a52f5341cf9a54fad484f4c44e2
#
_entry.id   f4730a52f5341cf9a54fad484f4c44e2
#
_cell.length_a   1.000
_cell.length_b   1.000
_cell.length_c   1.000
_cell.angle_alpha   90.00
_cell.angle_beta   90.00
_cell.angle_gamma   90.00
#
_symmetry.space_group_name_H-M   'P 1'
#
loop_
_entity.id
_entity.type
_entity.pdbx_description
1 polymer ?
#
loop_
_entity_poly.entity_id
_entity_poly.type
_entity_poly.pdbx_seq_one_letter_code
_entity_poly.pdbx_strand_id
1 'polypeptide(L)'
;LAQDHDLIVEKLCEGKNFSHILKIKGGISDSHKKGSSVFIVSLDNGYQIVYKPHSLECEEKYQTFLDFVSKGCKYTIGKYTILNCGKYGWEEYVQQADCHTEAEVKRYFYRFGMLIFANYILNTNDLHVENLIAVGETPIIIDTETILGNYRVDYAETARDRIHLIIQDSVLYSGLLPCYKSVSYTHLRAHETRRH
;
A
#
# COMPACT_ATOMS: atom_id res chain seq x y z
N LEU A 1 -2.81 -12.48 18.70
CA LEU A 1 -2.69 -13.61 17.80
C LEU A 1 -3.40 -14.85 18.36
N ALA A 2 -3.19 -15.24 19.62
CA ALA A 2 -3.85 -16.42 20.19
C ALA A 2 -5.39 -16.34 20.17
N GLN A 3 -5.94 -15.16 20.48
CA GLN A 3 -7.41 -14.95 20.45
C GLN A 3 -8.00 -14.91 19.03
N ASP A 4 -7.18 -14.65 18.01
CA ASP A 4 -7.62 -14.53 16.63
C ASP A 4 -7.20 -15.76 15.79
N HIS A 5 -6.63 -16.77 16.43
CA HIS A 5 -6.01 -17.93 15.78
C HIS A 5 -6.91 -18.55 14.71
N ASP A 6 -8.13 -18.90 15.05
CA ASP A 6 -9.05 -19.61 14.16
C ASP A 6 -9.45 -18.74 12.94
N LEU A 7 -9.64 -17.43 13.16
CA LEU A 7 -9.93 -16.48 12.08
C LEU A 7 -8.73 -16.27 11.17
N ILE A 8 -7.52 -16.25 11.73
CA ILE A 8 -6.27 -16.16 10.94
C ILE A 8 -6.10 -17.41 10.09
N VAL A 9 -6.30 -18.60 10.68
CA VAL A 9 -6.24 -19.88 9.96
C VAL A 9 -7.23 -19.89 8.80
N GLU A 10 -8.48 -19.50 9.06
CA GLU A 10 -9.53 -19.51 8.04
C GLU A 10 -9.26 -18.49 6.92
N LYS A 11 -8.99 -17.22 7.28
CA LYS A 11 -8.95 -16.11 6.32
C LYS A 11 -7.59 -15.86 5.69
N LEU A 12 -6.50 -16.04 6.45
CA LEU A 12 -5.15 -15.65 6.04
C LEU A 12 -4.23 -16.83 5.74
N CYS A 13 -4.60 -18.03 6.18
CA CYS A 13 -3.82 -19.26 5.97
C CYS A 13 -4.57 -20.31 5.13
N GLU A 14 -5.65 -19.95 4.46
CA GLU A 14 -6.45 -20.89 3.61
C GLU A 14 -6.88 -22.16 4.34
N GLY A 15 -7.18 -22.05 5.64
CA GLY A 15 -7.55 -23.17 6.51
C GLY A 15 -6.37 -24.03 6.98
N LYS A 16 -5.12 -23.71 6.63
CA LYS A 16 -3.94 -24.45 7.10
C LYS A 16 -3.54 -23.99 8.50
N ASN A 17 -3.72 -24.89 9.46
CA ASN A 17 -3.40 -24.63 10.86
C ASN A 17 -1.90 -24.35 11.08
N PHE A 18 -1.59 -23.54 12.08
CA PHE A 18 -0.24 -23.29 12.57
C PHE A 18 -0.18 -23.47 14.11
N SER A 19 0.99 -23.81 14.61
CA SER A 19 1.20 -24.02 16.05
C SER A 19 2.24 -23.07 16.62
N HIS A 20 3.16 -22.58 15.79
CA HIS A 20 4.30 -21.78 16.24
C HIS A 20 4.57 -20.58 15.33
N ILE A 21 5.06 -19.53 15.95
CA ILE A 21 5.66 -18.39 15.27
C ILE A 21 7.13 -18.70 15.06
N LEU A 22 7.58 -18.68 13.80
CA LEU A 22 8.99 -18.91 13.46
C LEU A 22 9.81 -17.62 13.57
N LYS A 23 9.22 -16.49 13.17
CA LYS A 23 9.93 -15.22 13.12
C LYS A 23 8.97 -14.04 13.23
N ILE A 24 9.43 -12.98 13.89
CA ILE A 24 8.78 -11.66 13.91
C ILE A 24 9.79 -10.64 13.43
N LYS A 25 9.42 -9.86 12.41
CA LYS A 25 10.13 -8.66 11.95
C LYS A 25 9.30 -7.44 12.31
N GLY A 26 9.88 -6.49 13.03
CA GLY A 26 9.23 -5.22 13.40
C GLY A 26 9.97 -4.02 12.81
N GLY A 27 9.38 -2.82 12.99
CA GLY A 27 10.02 -1.56 12.59
C GLY A 27 10.02 -1.27 11.10
N ILE A 28 9.05 -1.80 10.35
CA ILE A 28 8.95 -1.67 8.89
C ILE A 28 8.27 -0.37 8.49
N SER A 29 7.53 0.27 9.38
CA SER A 29 6.93 1.59 9.16
C SER A 29 7.74 2.68 9.83
N ASP A 30 7.78 3.87 9.22
CA ASP A 30 8.35 5.07 9.81
C ASP A 30 7.70 5.36 11.17
N SER A 31 8.53 5.64 12.17
CA SER A 31 8.16 5.81 13.59
C SER A 31 7.32 7.07 13.89
N HIS A 32 6.58 7.60 12.91
CA HIS A 32 5.89 8.90 13.05
C HIS A 32 4.62 8.88 13.91
N LYS A 33 4.07 7.70 14.28
CA LYS A 33 2.90 7.60 15.16
C LYS A 33 3.20 6.85 16.45
N LYS A 34 3.65 7.56 17.49
CA LYS A 34 3.65 7.14 18.92
C LYS A 34 4.12 5.68 19.21
N GLY A 35 5.13 5.17 18.49
CA GLY A 35 5.70 3.85 18.78
C GLY A 35 4.84 2.65 18.35
N SER A 36 3.82 2.85 17.54
CA SER A 36 3.03 1.75 16.96
C SER A 36 3.77 1.19 15.76
N SER A 37 4.36 0.01 15.90
CA SER A 37 5.13 -0.65 14.84
C SER A 37 4.29 -1.73 14.16
N VAL A 38 4.42 -1.81 12.83
CA VAL A 38 3.90 -2.92 12.03
C VAL A 38 4.83 -4.12 12.19
N PHE A 39 4.28 -5.32 12.29
CA PHE A 39 5.05 -6.55 12.42
C PHE A 39 4.69 -7.54 11.32
N ILE A 40 5.71 -8.10 10.66
CA ILE A 40 5.55 -9.29 9.82
C ILE A 40 5.83 -10.52 10.68
N VAL A 41 4.88 -11.45 10.68
CA VAL A 41 4.92 -12.69 11.46
C VAL A 41 4.99 -13.86 10.49
N SER A 42 6.05 -14.65 10.57
CA SER A 42 6.22 -15.91 9.82
C SER A 42 5.75 -17.09 10.66
N LEU A 43 4.88 -17.93 10.12
CA LEU A 43 4.24 -19.05 10.78
C LEU A 43 4.88 -20.38 10.34
N ASP A 44 4.76 -21.42 11.16
CA ASP A 44 5.31 -22.75 10.87
C ASP A 44 4.59 -23.51 9.75
N ASN A 45 3.39 -23.06 9.37
CA ASN A 45 2.67 -23.56 8.20
C ASN A 45 3.14 -22.95 6.86
N GLY A 46 4.17 -22.08 6.88
CA GLY A 46 4.76 -21.42 5.72
C GLY A 46 4.13 -20.09 5.34
N TYR A 47 3.02 -19.68 5.98
CA TYR A 47 2.41 -18.37 5.72
C TYR A 47 3.15 -17.26 6.45
N GLN A 48 3.04 -16.07 5.87
CA GLN A 48 3.41 -14.81 6.51
C GLN A 48 2.17 -13.94 6.63
N ILE A 49 2.01 -13.27 7.76
CA ILE A 49 0.92 -12.34 8.01
C ILE A 49 1.48 -11.03 8.55
N VAL A 50 0.74 -9.93 8.37
CA VAL A 50 1.13 -8.61 8.85
C VAL A 50 0.18 -8.19 9.97
N TYR A 51 0.76 -7.79 11.10
CA TYR A 51 0.03 -7.18 12.21
C TYR A 51 0.11 -5.66 12.12
N LYS A 52 -1.04 -5.00 12.17
CA LYS A 52 -1.15 -3.54 12.27
C LYS A 52 -1.83 -3.15 13.58
N PRO A 53 -1.21 -2.30 14.41
CA PRO A 53 -1.73 -1.92 15.75
C PRO A 53 -2.76 -0.79 15.68
N HIS A 54 -3.58 -0.76 14.64
CA HIS A 54 -4.68 0.17 14.45
C HIS A 54 -5.85 -0.50 13.72
N SER A 55 -7.01 0.14 13.71
CA SER A 55 -8.18 -0.35 12.97
C SER A 55 -7.90 -0.40 11.46
N LEU A 56 -8.30 -1.48 10.82
CA LEU A 56 -8.20 -1.67 9.36
C LEU A 56 -9.51 -1.35 8.63
N GLU A 57 -10.39 -0.59 9.25
CA GLU A 57 -11.67 -0.23 8.63
C GLU A 57 -11.48 0.60 7.35
N CYS A 58 -10.48 1.47 7.32
CA CYS A 58 -10.16 2.27 6.13
C CYS A 58 -9.73 1.37 4.98
N GLU A 59 -8.83 0.42 5.25
CA GLU A 59 -8.36 -0.56 4.29
C GLU A 59 -9.51 -1.44 3.75
N GLU A 60 -10.40 -1.92 4.62
CA GLU A 60 -11.59 -2.69 4.19
C GLU A 60 -12.52 -1.88 3.28
N LYS A 61 -12.78 -0.61 3.62
CA LYS A 61 -13.60 0.28 2.80
C LYS A 61 -12.95 0.58 1.45
N TYR A 62 -11.63 0.77 1.45
CA TYR A 62 -10.86 0.93 0.23
C TYR A 62 -10.97 -0.30 -0.69
N GLN A 63 -10.79 -1.51 -0.16
CA GLN A 63 -10.97 -2.75 -0.92
C GLN A 63 -12.39 -2.85 -1.53
N THR A 64 -13.41 -2.44 -0.76
CA THR A 64 -14.80 -2.40 -1.24
C THR A 64 -14.97 -1.38 -2.38
N PHE A 65 -14.33 -0.23 -2.28
CA PHE A 65 -14.33 0.78 -3.34
C PHE A 65 -13.62 0.29 -4.60
N LEU A 66 -12.50 -0.43 -4.47
CA LEU A 66 -11.81 -1.04 -5.61
C LEU A 66 -12.69 -2.07 -6.33
N ASP A 67 -13.51 -2.83 -5.61
CA ASP A 67 -14.52 -3.72 -6.20
C ASP A 67 -15.56 -2.92 -7.00
N PHE A 68 -16.01 -1.80 -6.46
CA PHE A 68 -16.95 -0.93 -7.16
C PHE A 68 -16.34 -0.37 -8.46
N VAL A 69 -15.11 0.14 -8.41
CA VAL A 69 -14.38 0.65 -9.60
C VAL A 69 -14.16 -0.45 -10.63
N SER A 70 -13.97 -1.69 -10.19
CA SER A 70 -13.74 -2.84 -11.08
C SER A 70 -14.99 -3.31 -11.81
N LYS A 71 -16.20 -2.90 -11.37
CA LYS A 71 -17.46 -3.32 -12.01
C LYS A 71 -17.54 -2.84 -13.46
N GLY A 72 -17.74 -3.77 -14.37
CA GLY A 72 -17.84 -3.47 -15.81
C GLY A 72 -16.49 -3.25 -16.50
N CYS A 73 -15.36 -3.30 -15.78
CA CYS A 73 -14.04 -3.24 -16.36
C CYS A 73 -13.59 -4.61 -16.88
N LYS A 74 -12.67 -4.60 -17.86
CA LYS A 74 -12.13 -5.83 -18.46
C LYS A 74 -11.34 -6.68 -17.46
N TYR A 75 -10.65 -6.03 -16.51
CA TYR A 75 -9.89 -6.69 -15.45
C TYR A 75 -10.26 -6.06 -14.11
N THR A 76 -10.13 -6.85 -13.04
CA THR A 76 -10.32 -6.38 -11.67
C THR A 76 -9.03 -5.80 -11.10
N ILE A 77 -9.14 -4.82 -10.21
CA ILE A 77 -8.01 -4.32 -9.42
C ILE A 77 -7.62 -5.38 -8.39
N GLY A 78 -6.32 -5.49 -8.12
CA GLY A 78 -5.79 -6.41 -7.13
C GLY A 78 -6.16 -6.02 -5.70
N LYS A 79 -6.35 -7.03 -4.87
CA LYS A 79 -6.69 -6.91 -3.45
C LYS A 79 -5.91 -7.95 -2.66
N TYR A 80 -5.87 -7.77 -1.35
CA TYR A 80 -5.34 -8.72 -0.39
C TYR A 80 -6.32 -8.92 0.76
N THR A 81 -6.15 -9.99 1.52
CA THR A 81 -7.05 -10.35 2.60
C THR A 81 -6.77 -9.52 3.85
N ILE A 82 -7.84 -9.00 4.45
CA ILE A 82 -7.81 -8.19 5.67
C ILE A 82 -8.69 -8.85 6.73
N LEU A 83 -8.18 -8.91 7.95
CA LEU A 83 -8.90 -9.31 9.15
C LEU A 83 -8.88 -8.15 10.15
N ASN A 84 -9.93 -7.31 10.12
CA ASN A 84 -10.08 -6.18 11.02
C ASN A 84 -10.62 -6.66 12.38
N CYS A 85 -9.88 -6.40 13.45
CA CYS A 85 -10.25 -6.73 14.83
C CYS A 85 -10.67 -5.48 15.64
N GLY A 86 -11.03 -4.39 14.98
CA GLY A 86 -11.51 -3.13 15.55
C GLY A 86 -10.38 -2.19 15.93
N LYS A 87 -9.61 -2.46 16.97
CA LYS A 87 -8.48 -1.61 17.42
C LYS A 87 -7.13 -1.98 16.81
N TYR A 88 -7.04 -3.11 16.17
CA TYR A 88 -5.88 -3.66 15.47
C TYR A 88 -6.38 -4.58 14.36
N GLY A 89 -5.49 -5.07 13.52
CA GLY A 89 -5.85 -6.05 12.53
C GLY A 89 -4.68 -6.86 12.01
N TRP A 90 -5.03 -7.81 11.15
CA TRP A 90 -4.11 -8.70 10.47
C TRP A 90 -4.36 -8.61 8.97
N GLU A 91 -3.29 -8.66 8.20
CA GLU A 91 -3.33 -8.64 6.74
C GLU A 91 -2.53 -9.79 6.17
N GLU A 92 -2.94 -10.24 5.00
CA GLU A 92 -2.14 -11.09 4.15
C GLU A 92 -0.81 -10.40 3.84
N TYR A 93 0.30 -11.14 3.92
CA TYR A 93 1.58 -10.65 3.47
C TYR A 93 1.65 -10.69 1.94
N VAL A 94 1.58 -9.53 1.33
CA VAL A 94 1.65 -9.39 -0.13
C VAL A 94 3.09 -9.58 -0.58
N GLN A 95 3.37 -10.70 -1.25
CA GLN A 95 4.70 -11.00 -1.77
C GLN A 95 4.85 -10.51 -3.20
N GLN A 96 5.91 -9.77 -3.47
CA GLN A 96 6.25 -9.32 -4.82
C GLN A 96 6.50 -10.52 -5.75
N ALA A 97 6.02 -10.41 -6.99
CA ALA A 97 6.27 -11.35 -8.06
C ALA A 97 6.44 -10.60 -9.39
N ASP A 98 7.26 -11.15 -10.30
CA ASP A 98 7.52 -10.56 -11.60
C ASP A 98 6.45 -10.92 -12.63
N CYS A 99 6.27 -10.09 -13.67
CA CYS A 99 5.59 -10.48 -14.91
C CYS A 99 6.53 -11.33 -15.76
N HIS A 100 6.02 -12.40 -16.33
CA HIS A 100 6.79 -13.33 -17.18
C HIS A 100 6.54 -13.14 -18.68
N THR A 101 5.46 -12.43 -19.06
CA THR A 101 5.07 -12.21 -20.44
C THR A 101 4.69 -10.75 -20.70
N GLU A 102 4.84 -10.31 -21.95
CA GLU A 102 4.39 -8.97 -22.38
C GLU A 102 2.89 -8.77 -22.17
N ALA A 103 2.10 -9.84 -22.30
CA ALA A 103 0.67 -9.79 -22.05
C ALA A 103 0.34 -9.51 -20.58
N GLU A 104 1.10 -10.06 -19.64
CA GLU A 104 0.97 -9.76 -18.21
C GLU A 104 1.36 -8.30 -17.92
N VAL A 105 2.44 -7.81 -18.51
CA VAL A 105 2.85 -6.40 -18.38
C VAL A 105 1.74 -5.46 -18.88
N LYS A 106 1.10 -5.76 -20.01
CA LYS A 106 -0.03 -4.98 -20.52
C LYS A 106 -1.22 -5.00 -19.54
N ARG A 107 -1.51 -6.14 -18.93
CA ARG A 107 -2.58 -6.26 -17.92
C ARG A 107 -2.22 -5.55 -16.62
N TYR A 108 -0.95 -5.58 -16.22
CA TYR A 108 -0.46 -4.80 -15.09
C TYR A 108 -0.72 -3.31 -15.29
N PHE A 109 -0.29 -2.73 -16.41
CA PHE A 109 -0.49 -1.31 -16.67
C PHE A 109 -1.95 -0.93 -16.86
N TYR A 110 -2.80 -1.82 -17.35
CA TYR A 110 -4.24 -1.60 -17.37
C TYR A 110 -4.80 -1.43 -15.95
N ARG A 111 -4.48 -2.37 -15.04
CA ARG A 111 -4.89 -2.32 -13.63
C ARG A 111 -4.27 -1.14 -12.89
N PHE A 112 -3.04 -0.81 -13.22
CA PHE A 112 -2.36 0.36 -12.67
C PHE A 112 -3.07 1.66 -13.07
N GLY A 113 -3.53 1.80 -14.30
CA GLY A 113 -4.37 2.93 -14.73
C GLY A 113 -5.69 3.01 -13.94
N MET A 114 -6.32 1.86 -13.63
CA MET A 114 -7.51 1.82 -12.78
C MET A 114 -7.19 2.27 -11.34
N LEU A 115 -6.04 1.87 -10.79
CA LEU A 115 -5.60 2.33 -9.46
C LEU A 115 -5.34 3.84 -9.44
N ILE A 116 -4.69 4.40 -10.47
CA ILE A 116 -4.50 5.84 -10.59
C ILE A 116 -5.85 6.57 -10.56
N PHE A 117 -6.82 6.08 -11.34
CA PHE A 117 -8.17 6.65 -11.38
C PHE A 117 -8.87 6.57 -10.01
N ALA A 118 -8.82 5.39 -9.37
CA ALA A 118 -9.43 5.18 -8.05
C ALA A 118 -8.86 6.14 -6.99
N ASN A 119 -7.53 6.28 -6.97
CA ASN A 119 -6.85 7.14 -6.00
C ASN A 119 -7.00 8.64 -6.31
N TYR A 120 -7.13 9.00 -7.58
CA TYR A 120 -7.48 10.35 -7.98
C TYR A 120 -8.86 10.77 -7.45
N ILE A 121 -9.88 9.91 -7.59
CA ILE A 121 -11.23 10.18 -7.07
C ILE A 121 -11.24 10.32 -5.55
N LEU A 122 -10.47 9.50 -4.84
CA LEU A 122 -10.36 9.51 -3.39
C LEU A 122 -9.46 10.64 -2.86
N ASN A 123 -8.90 11.45 -3.75
CA ASN A 123 -7.93 12.49 -3.39
C ASN A 123 -6.80 11.96 -2.50
N THR A 124 -6.37 10.72 -2.77
CA THR A 124 -5.28 10.07 -2.05
C THR A 124 -3.97 10.75 -2.37
N ASN A 125 -3.12 10.91 -1.39
CA ASN A 125 -1.78 11.45 -1.57
C ASN A 125 -0.73 10.52 -0.96
N ASP A 126 0.55 10.81 -1.23
CA ASP A 126 1.70 10.12 -0.63
C ASP A 126 1.77 8.59 -0.87
N LEU A 127 1.16 8.13 -1.96
CA LEU A 127 1.35 6.76 -2.43
C LEU A 127 2.65 6.68 -3.23
N HIS A 128 3.72 6.26 -2.56
CA HIS A 128 5.03 6.10 -3.19
C HIS A 128 5.35 4.62 -3.48
N VAL A 129 6.52 4.40 -4.06
CA VAL A 129 6.94 3.07 -4.52
C VAL A 129 6.94 1.99 -3.42
N GLU A 130 7.06 2.37 -2.15
CA GLU A 130 7.04 1.43 -1.02
C GLU A 130 5.63 0.95 -0.67
N ASN A 131 4.59 1.71 -1.07
CA ASN A 131 3.18 1.38 -0.83
C ASN A 131 2.57 0.58 -1.98
N LEU A 132 3.29 0.41 -3.11
CA LEU A 132 2.84 -0.31 -4.29
C LEU A 132 3.66 -1.58 -4.50
N ILE A 133 3.01 -2.74 -4.41
CA ILE A 133 3.64 -4.05 -4.65
C ILE A 133 3.14 -4.62 -5.97
N ALA A 134 4.05 -5.02 -6.84
CA ALA A 134 3.74 -5.77 -8.04
C ALA A 134 3.64 -7.27 -7.71
N VAL A 135 2.47 -7.87 -7.95
CA VAL A 135 2.24 -9.31 -7.82
C VAL A 135 1.92 -9.84 -9.22
N GLY A 136 2.96 -10.13 -10.00
CA GLY A 136 2.81 -10.42 -11.41
C GLY A 136 2.07 -9.30 -12.14
N GLU A 137 0.99 -9.64 -12.81
CA GLU A 137 0.15 -8.68 -13.56
C GLU A 137 -0.77 -7.81 -12.70
N THR A 138 -0.63 -7.87 -11.37
CA THR A 138 -1.55 -7.26 -10.42
C THR A 138 -0.81 -6.28 -9.51
N PRO A 139 -0.91 -4.95 -9.71
CA PRO A 139 -0.43 -3.97 -8.76
C PRO A 139 -1.37 -3.91 -7.55
N ILE A 140 -0.80 -3.93 -6.34
CA ILE A 140 -1.51 -3.88 -5.07
C ILE A 140 -0.98 -2.73 -4.21
N ILE A 141 -1.87 -1.91 -3.67
CA ILE A 141 -1.54 -0.88 -2.69
C ILE A 141 -1.76 -1.45 -1.29
N ILE A 142 -0.73 -1.41 -0.43
CA ILE A 142 -0.71 -2.04 0.90
C ILE A 142 -0.83 -1.06 2.07
N ASP A 143 -0.71 0.23 1.82
CA ASP A 143 -0.86 1.28 2.83
C ASP A 143 -1.82 2.35 2.32
N THR A 144 -2.93 2.52 3.03
CA THR A 144 -4.03 3.40 2.62
C THR A 144 -4.34 4.47 3.67
N GLU A 145 -3.40 4.76 4.58
CA GLU A 145 -3.56 5.74 5.67
C GLU A 145 -3.82 7.17 5.15
N THR A 146 -3.43 7.47 3.92
CA THR A 146 -3.55 8.80 3.31
C THR A 146 -4.78 8.96 2.42
N ILE A 147 -5.67 7.97 2.39
CA ILE A 147 -6.93 8.04 1.65
C ILE A 147 -7.83 9.11 2.28
N LEU A 148 -8.45 9.92 1.44
CA LEU A 148 -9.28 11.07 1.84
C LEU A 148 -8.52 12.12 2.68
N GLY A 149 -7.21 12.25 2.46
CA GLY A 149 -6.38 13.24 3.11
C GLY A 149 -6.85 14.68 2.81
N ASN A 150 -7.18 15.42 3.87
CA ASN A 150 -7.73 16.78 3.78
C ASN A 150 -6.65 17.88 3.73
N TYR A 151 -5.51 17.60 3.14
CA TYR A 151 -4.48 18.62 2.94
C TYR A 151 -4.75 19.42 1.66
N ARG A 152 -5.78 20.28 1.68
CA ARG A 152 -5.96 21.27 0.63
C ARG A 152 -5.29 22.58 0.99
N VAL A 153 -4.45 23.07 0.09
CA VAL A 153 -4.00 24.45 0.08
C VAL A 153 -5.10 25.24 -0.64
N ASP A 154 -5.79 26.14 0.07
CA ASP A 154 -6.93 26.88 -0.49
C ASP A 154 -6.51 28.19 -1.18
N TYR A 155 -5.25 28.60 -1.03
CA TYR A 155 -4.72 29.84 -1.62
C TYR A 155 -3.23 29.68 -1.95
N ALA A 156 -2.76 30.45 -2.91
CA ALA A 156 -1.39 30.45 -3.38
C ALA A 156 -0.80 31.85 -3.32
N GLU A 157 0.13 32.07 -2.38
CA GLU A 157 0.88 33.33 -2.28
C GLU A 157 2.14 33.29 -3.12
N THR A 158 2.76 32.13 -3.23
CA THR A 158 4.02 31.93 -3.96
C THR A 158 3.81 31.13 -5.26
N ALA A 159 4.80 31.19 -6.15
CA ALA A 159 4.82 30.34 -7.36
C ALA A 159 4.81 28.83 -7.00
N ARG A 160 5.45 28.47 -5.89
CA ARG A 160 5.44 27.09 -5.37
C ARG A 160 4.04 26.63 -4.98
N ASP A 161 3.28 27.48 -4.29
CA ASP A 161 1.92 27.17 -3.88
C ASP A 161 1.00 26.98 -5.09
N ARG A 162 1.17 27.79 -6.14
CA ARG A 162 0.44 27.64 -7.41
C ARG A 162 0.71 26.31 -8.08
N ILE A 163 1.97 25.88 -8.13
CA ILE A 163 2.35 24.57 -8.67
C ILE A 163 1.72 23.46 -7.80
N HIS A 164 1.76 23.62 -6.49
CA HIS A 164 1.15 22.64 -5.56
C HIS A 164 -0.36 22.50 -5.79
N LEU A 165 -1.09 23.61 -5.97
CA LEU A 165 -2.51 23.59 -6.31
C LEU A 165 -2.79 22.85 -7.63
N ILE A 166 -1.98 23.10 -8.67
CA ILE A 166 -2.14 22.41 -9.95
C ILE A 166 -1.91 20.90 -9.80
N ILE A 167 -0.90 20.51 -9.04
CA ILE A 167 -0.61 19.08 -8.77
C ILE A 167 -1.74 18.46 -7.96
N GLN A 168 -2.25 19.15 -6.94
CA GLN A 168 -3.32 18.70 -6.05
C GLN A 168 -4.62 18.36 -6.80
N ASP A 169 -4.92 19.08 -7.87
CA ASP A 169 -6.09 18.84 -8.72
C ASP A 169 -5.78 17.86 -9.89
N SER A 170 -4.66 17.15 -9.85
CA SER A 170 -4.23 16.22 -10.90
C SER A 170 -3.99 14.80 -10.37
N VAL A 171 -3.91 13.83 -11.28
CA VAL A 171 -3.53 12.45 -10.98
C VAL A 171 -2.14 12.31 -10.37
N LEU A 172 -1.27 13.33 -10.53
CA LEU A 172 0.08 13.37 -9.95
C LEU A 172 0.06 13.48 -8.43
N TYR A 173 -1.04 14.00 -7.85
CA TYR A 173 -1.17 14.18 -6.41
C TYR A 173 -1.13 12.85 -5.64
N SER A 174 -1.61 11.78 -6.24
CA SER A 174 -1.56 10.45 -5.63
C SER A 174 -0.14 9.97 -5.29
N GLY A 175 0.88 10.44 -6.01
CA GLY A 175 2.26 9.97 -5.88
C GLY A 175 2.56 8.67 -6.63
N LEU A 176 1.57 8.04 -7.27
CA LEU A 176 1.73 6.79 -8.03
C LEU A 176 2.51 6.99 -9.33
N LEU A 177 2.46 8.18 -9.92
CA LEU A 177 3.17 8.48 -11.15
C LEU A 177 4.57 9.02 -10.86
N PRO A 178 5.57 8.71 -11.71
CA PRO A 178 6.91 9.26 -11.58
C PRO A 178 6.87 10.79 -11.61
N CYS A 179 7.47 11.41 -10.61
CA CYS A 179 7.67 12.85 -10.59
C CYS A 179 9.15 13.16 -10.34
N TYR A 180 9.67 14.23 -10.98
CA TYR A 180 11.00 14.73 -10.68
C TYR A 180 10.95 15.49 -9.35
N LYS A 181 11.52 14.91 -8.31
CA LYS A 181 11.83 15.66 -7.08
C LYS A 181 13.20 16.29 -7.27
N SER A 182 13.30 17.61 -7.11
CA SER A 182 14.59 18.29 -7.03
C SER A 182 15.32 17.76 -5.80
N VAL A 183 16.36 16.95 -6.02
CA VAL A 183 17.21 16.46 -4.94
C VAL A 183 18.21 17.57 -4.62
N SER A 184 18.24 18.06 -3.38
CA SER A 184 19.30 19.00 -2.98
C SER A 184 20.66 18.31 -3.10
N TYR A 185 21.70 19.04 -3.49
CA TYR A 185 23.07 18.54 -3.71
C TYR A 185 23.67 17.75 -2.55
N THR A 186 23.17 17.95 -1.33
CA THR A 186 23.55 17.21 -0.13
C THR A 186 23.15 15.72 -0.14
N HIS A 187 22.06 15.35 -0.83
CA HIS A 187 21.65 13.94 -0.93
C HIS A 187 22.43 13.15 -1.98
N LEU A 188 22.92 13.80 -3.03
CA LEU A 188 23.75 13.13 -4.04
C LEU A 188 25.11 12.66 -3.47
N ARG A 189 25.70 13.40 -2.54
CA ARG A 189 26.96 12.98 -1.88
C ARG A 189 26.79 11.78 -0.94
N ALA A 190 25.64 11.58 -0.33
CA ALA A 190 25.39 10.46 0.58
C ALA A 190 25.27 9.10 -0.15
N HIS A 191 24.88 9.11 -1.44
CA HIS A 191 24.81 7.90 -2.26
C HIS A 191 26.15 7.50 -2.89
N GLU A 192 27.05 8.45 -3.16
CA GLU A 192 28.36 8.16 -3.73
C GLU A 192 29.35 7.53 -2.72
N THR A 193 29.18 7.80 -1.42
CA THR A 193 30.05 7.27 -0.36
C THR A 193 29.75 5.83 0.06
N ARG A 194 28.71 5.18 -0.49
CA ARG A 194 28.38 3.78 -0.20
C ARG A 194 28.81 2.78 -1.27
N ARG A 195 29.64 3.18 -2.23
CA ARG A 195 30.22 2.31 -3.27
C ARG A 195 31.73 2.18 -3.16
N HIS A 196 32.21 1.89 -1.93
CA HIS A 196 33.58 1.36 -1.75
C HIS A 196 33.57 0.31 -0.64
#